data_fc3c2a0acc069a97278bcbcd07ac23b7
#
_entry.id   fc3c2a0acc069a97278bcbcd07ac23b7
#
_cell.length_a   1.000
_cell.length_b   1.000
_cell.length_c   1.000
_cell.angle_alpha   90.00
_cell.angle_beta   90.00
_cell.angle_gamma   90.00
#
_symmetry.space_group_name_H-M   'P 1'
#
loop_
_entity.id
_entity.type
_entity.pdbx_description
1 polymer ?
#
loop_
_entity_poly.entity_id
_entity_poly.type
_entity_poly.pdbx_seq_one_letter_code
_entity_poly.pdbx_strand_id
1 'polypeptide(L)'
;MTRIKDALDAVAAAVIAQKDYLTALDAKIGDGDHGLNMARGFRAALEAVDAMDDTSKPGPVLTKIGKALIQNVGGAAGPLYGTGFVKAGEACDDDTHLNVVSIEKVLGAAIQAIKKRGRADKGDKTMLDVLIPVYECFLPENANGKTLFEVLQEASKAAGEGVNYTKTIAARKGRASLVGERSIGIEDPGAMSSLVMYRALYQFLKR
;
A
#
# COMPACT_ATOMS: atom_id res chain seq x y z
N MET A 1 -5.13 -20.28 -11.62
CA MET A 1 -5.14 -19.11 -10.68
C MET A 1 -5.10 -17.82 -11.49
N THR A 2 -5.84 -16.81 -11.11
CA THR A 2 -5.77 -15.51 -11.79
C THR A 2 -4.49 -14.79 -11.35
N ARG A 3 -3.83 -14.06 -12.26
CA ARG A 3 -2.60 -13.30 -11.95
C ARG A 3 -2.76 -12.35 -10.74
N ILE A 4 -3.98 -11.92 -10.41
CA ILE A 4 -4.25 -11.06 -9.27
C ILE A 4 -4.13 -11.82 -7.93
N LYS A 5 -4.53 -13.10 -7.87
CA LYS A 5 -4.34 -13.95 -6.68
C LYS A 5 -2.85 -14.20 -6.45
N ASP A 6 -2.11 -14.55 -7.50
CA ASP A 6 -0.65 -14.77 -7.42
C ASP A 6 0.09 -13.48 -6.98
N ALA A 7 -0.38 -12.31 -7.43
CA ALA A 7 0.16 -11.03 -6.98
C ALA A 7 -0.13 -10.77 -5.49
N LEU A 8 -1.33 -11.12 -5.01
CA LEU A 8 -1.67 -11.04 -3.59
C LEU A 8 -0.77 -11.97 -2.75
N ASP A 9 -0.54 -13.21 -3.22
CA ASP A 9 0.35 -14.16 -2.54
C ASP A 9 1.76 -13.57 -2.36
N ALA A 10 2.32 -12.99 -3.44
CA ALA A 10 3.63 -12.35 -3.39
C ALA A 10 3.68 -11.17 -2.41
N VAL A 11 2.66 -10.31 -2.42
CA VAL A 11 2.55 -9.15 -1.51
C VAL A 11 2.37 -9.61 -0.07
N ALA A 12 1.46 -10.54 0.18
CA ALA A 12 1.19 -11.05 1.53
C ALA A 12 2.43 -11.75 2.13
N ALA A 13 3.11 -12.59 1.34
CA ALA A 13 4.35 -13.24 1.76
C ALA A 13 5.41 -12.22 2.18
N ALA A 14 5.59 -11.14 1.40
CA ALA A 14 6.55 -10.09 1.70
C ALA A 14 6.19 -9.33 3.00
N VAL A 15 4.92 -8.96 3.18
CA VAL A 15 4.46 -8.26 4.40
C VAL A 15 4.62 -9.16 5.64
N ILE A 16 4.24 -10.44 5.53
CA ILE A 16 4.37 -11.41 6.63
C ILE A 16 5.85 -11.63 6.99
N ALA A 17 6.74 -11.73 6.00
CA ALA A 17 8.18 -11.88 6.22
C ALA A 17 8.80 -10.66 6.93
N GLN A 18 8.26 -9.46 6.71
CA GLN A 18 8.73 -8.22 7.35
C GLN A 18 8.01 -7.89 8.67
N LYS A 19 7.19 -8.79 9.20
CA LYS A 19 6.37 -8.58 10.39
C LYS A 19 7.19 -8.03 11.57
N ASP A 20 8.27 -8.68 11.93
CA ASP A 20 9.06 -8.34 13.10
C ASP A 20 9.80 -7.00 12.92
N TYR A 21 10.31 -6.74 11.72
CA TYR A 21 10.92 -5.47 11.37
C TYR A 21 9.93 -4.30 11.46
N LEU A 22 8.74 -4.44 10.87
CA LEU A 22 7.69 -3.42 10.92
C LEU A 22 7.18 -3.17 12.34
N THR A 23 7.10 -4.22 13.17
CA THR A 23 6.76 -4.14 14.59
C THR A 23 7.83 -3.38 15.37
N ALA A 24 9.10 -3.72 15.18
CA ALA A 24 10.22 -3.05 15.84
C ALA A 24 10.37 -1.58 15.40
N LEU A 25 10.05 -1.28 14.14
CA LEU A 25 10.05 0.09 13.63
C LEU A 25 8.95 0.91 14.28
N ASP A 26 7.73 0.38 14.35
CA ASP A 26 6.59 1.02 14.97
C ASP A 26 6.81 1.25 16.49
N ALA A 27 7.43 0.33 17.18
CA ALA A 27 7.74 0.47 18.62
C ALA A 27 8.61 1.70 18.95
N LYS A 28 9.30 2.30 17.97
CA LYS A 28 10.12 3.50 18.18
C LYS A 28 9.29 4.78 18.23
N ILE A 29 8.15 4.83 17.53
CA ILE A 29 7.32 6.04 17.38
C ILE A 29 5.82 5.78 17.50
N GLY A 30 5.40 4.55 17.73
CA GLY A 30 4.02 4.09 17.85
C GLY A 30 3.79 3.19 19.04
N ASP A 31 2.88 2.23 18.90
CA ASP A 31 2.53 1.25 19.94
C ASP A 31 3.10 -0.16 19.69
N GLY A 32 3.92 -0.32 18.64
CA GLY A 32 4.68 -1.55 18.38
C GLY A 32 3.82 -2.72 17.89
N ASP A 33 2.71 -2.45 17.22
CA ASP A 33 1.79 -3.51 16.77
C ASP A 33 1.59 -3.55 15.24
N HIS A 34 2.13 -2.56 14.49
CA HIS A 34 1.88 -2.41 13.06
C HIS A 34 2.21 -3.67 12.25
N GLY A 35 3.39 -4.24 12.43
CA GLY A 35 3.80 -5.44 11.70
C GLY A 35 2.94 -6.67 12.00
N LEU A 36 2.59 -6.86 13.28
CA LEU A 36 1.70 -7.94 13.71
C LEU A 36 0.31 -7.79 13.10
N ASN A 37 -0.23 -6.58 13.13
CA ASN A 37 -1.55 -6.27 12.58
C ASN A 37 -1.57 -6.47 11.06
N MET A 38 -0.56 -5.96 10.33
CA MET A 38 -0.45 -6.14 8.88
C MET A 38 -0.35 -7.63 8.51
N ALA A 39 0.50 -8.41 9.18
CA ALA A 39 0.64 -9.84 8.91
C ALA A 39 -0.67 -10.61 9.16
N ARG A 40 -1.40 -10.28 10.23
CA ARG A 40 -2.71 -10.87 10.51
C ARG A 40 -3.72 -10.54 9.41
N GLY A 41 -3.80 -9.27 9.01
CA GLY A 41 -4.72 -8.82 7.96
C GLY A 41 -4.45 -9.44 6.60
N PHE A 42 -3.18 -9.57 6.20
CA PHE A 42 -2.84 -10.20 4.93
C PHE A 42 -3.08 -11.71 4.92
N ARG A 43 -2.91 -12.43 6.04
CA ARG A 43 -3.36 -13.83 6.14
C ARG A 43 -4.88 -13.95 5.94
N ALA A 44 -5.66 -13.12 6.63
CA ALA A 44 -7.11 -13.11 6.45
C ALA A 44 -7.52 -12.72 5.01
N ALA A 45 -6.77 -11.83 4.36
CA ALA A 45 -7.02 -11.49 2.95
C ALA A 45 -6.75 -12.66 2.01
N LEU A 46 -5.67 -13.44 2.23
CA LEU A 46 -5.39 -14.68 1.48
C LEU A 46 -6.55 -15.67 1.63
N GLU A 47 -6.92 -16.02 2.86
CA GLU A 47 -8.03 -16.94 3.14
C GLU A 47 -9.34 -16.49 2.47
N ALA A 48 -9.64 -15.18 2.54
CA ALA A 48 -10.85 -14.63 1.94
C ALA A 48 -10.85 -14.69 0.40
N VAL A 49 -9.68 -14.54 -0.24
CA VAL A 49 -9.52 -14.58 -1.70
C VAL A 49 -9.45 -16.04 -2.19
N ASP A 50 -8.83 -16.94 -1.45
CA ASP A 50 -8.79 -18.37 -1.77
C ASP A 50 -10.21 -18.99 -1.85
N ALA A 51 -11.12 -18.48 -1.02
CA ALA A 51 -12.53 -18.87 -1.07
C ALA A 51 -13.31 -18.33 -2.29
N MET A 52 -12.71 -17.48 -3.13
CA MET A 52 -13.34 -16.95 -4.34
C MET A 52 -13.08 -17.87 -5.54
N ASP A 53 -13.98 -17.81 -6.54
CA ASP A 53 -13.80 -18.49 -7.82
C ASP A 53 -12.47 -18.05 -8.48
N ASP A 54 -11.76 -18.99 -9.11
CA ASP A 54 -10.52 -18.75 -9.84
C ASP A 54 -10.70 -17.85 -11.07
N THR A 55 -11.91 -17.69 -11.56
CA THR A 55 -12.29 -16.78 -12.65
C THR A 55 -12.61 -15.37 -12.19
N SER A 56 -12.49 -15.09 -10.88
CA SER A 56 -12.83 -13.78 -10.32
C SER A 56 -12.00 -12.67 -10.94
N LYS A 57 -12.68 -11.57 -11.33
CA LYS A 57 -12.06 -10.38 -11.91
C LYS A 57 -11.26 -9.58 -10.87
N PRO A 58 -10.30 -8.73 -11.29
CA PRO A 58 -9.47 -7.95 -10.37
C PRO A 58 -10.25 -7.07 -9.38
N GLY A 59 -11.30 -6.38 -9.84
CA GLY A 59 -12.10 -5.49 -9.00
C GLY A 59 -12.73 -6.18 -7.78
N PRO A 60 -13.50 -7.26 -7.96
CA PRO A 60 -14.02 -8.10 -6.86
C PRO A 60 -12.94 -8.61 -5.91
N VAL A 61 -11.77 -9.05 -6.44
CA VAL A 61 -10.66 -9.53 -5.61
C VAL A 61 -10.09 -8.41 -4.76
N LEU A 62 -9.77 -7.24 -5.33
CA LEU A 62 -9.29 -6.07 -4.58
C LEU A 62 -10.30 -5.62 -3.51
N THR A 63 -11.59 -5.61 -3.84
CA THR A 63 -12.65 -5.30 -2.87
C THR A 63 -12.70 -6.31 -1.72
N LYS A 64 -12.52 -7.59 -2.00
CA LYS A 64 -12.48 -8.65 -1.00
C LYS A 64 -11.27 -8.50 -0.07
N ILE A 65 -10.08 -8.23 -0.64
CA ILE A 65 -8.86 -7.90 0.12
C ILE A 65 -9.14 -6.73 1.06
N GLY A 66 -9.67 -5.62 0.54
CA GLY A 66 -9.96 -4.43 1.32
C GLY A 66 -10.88 -4.69 2.51
N LYS A 67 -11.96 -5.46 2.30
CA LYS A 67 -12.89 -5.85 3.38
C LYS A 67 -12.20 -6.71 4.44
N ALA A 68 -11.37 -7.66 4.03
CA ALA A 68 -10.61 -8.50 4.97
C ALA A 68 -9.63 -7.67 5.81
N LEU A 69 -8.93 -6.71 5.20
CA LEU A 69 -8.02 -5.80 5.91
C LEU A 69 -8.77 -4.92 6.93
N ILE A 70 -9.94 -4.36 6.56
CA ILE A 70 -10.76 -3.55 7.49
C ILE A 70 -11.14 -4.37 8.74
N GLN A 71 -11.48 -5.64 8.56
CA GLN A 71 -11.94 -6.50 9.64
C GLN A 71 -10.82 -7.05 10.53
N ASN A 72 -9.62 -7.25 9.98
CA ASN A 72 -8.58 -8.04 10.63
C ASN A 72 -7.29 -7.26 10.95
N VAL A 73 -7.06 -6.08 10.37
CA VAL A 73 -5.92 -5.21 10.72
C VAL A 73 -6.35 -4.25 11.81
N GLY A 74 -5.64 -4.27 12.93
CA GLY A 74 -5.86 -3.34 14.04
C GLY A 74 -5.37 -1.92 13.75
N GLY A 75 -5.68 -1.01 14.64
CA GLY A 75 -5.25 0.38 14.57
C GLY A 75 -5.82 1.14 13.36
N ALA A 76 -5.12 2.17 12.92
CA ALA A 76 -5.52 2.98 11.77
C ALA A 76 -5.23 2.30 10.43
N ALA A 77 -4.24 1.40 10.36
CA ALA A 77 -3.78 0.78 9.12
C ALA A 77 -4.89 -0.03 8.42
N GLY A 78 -5.70 -0.78 9.17
CA GLY A 78 -6.81 -1.56 8.63
C GLY A 78 -7.82 -0.72 7.87
N PRO A 79 -8.47 0.25 8.53
CA PRO A 79 -9.38 1.17 7.86
C PRO A 79 -8.76 1.93 6.68
N LEU A 80 -7.49 2.32 6.75
CA LEU A 80 -6.82 3.08 5.70
C LEU A 80 -6.51 2.22 4.47
N TYR A 81 -5.69 1.18 4.63
CA TYR A 81 -5.36 0.27 3.52
C TYR A 81 -6.61 -0.42 2.98
N GLY A 82 -7.48 -0.91 3.88
CA GLY A 82 -8.67 -1.61 3.44
C GLY A 82 -9.62 -0.71 2.64
N THR A 83 -9.83 0.56 3.03
CA THR A 83 -10.61 1.51 2.22
C THR A 83 -9.94 1.78 0.89
N GLY A 84 -8.60 1.92 0.86
CA GLY A 84 -7.83 2.06 -0.37
C GLY A 84 -8.07 0.88 -1.33
N PHE A 85 -7.93 -0.35 -0.86
CA PHE A 85 -8.18 -1.56 -1.66
C PHE A 85 -9.63 -1.68 -2.16
N VAL A 86 -10.63 -1.33 -1.32
CA VAL A 86 -12.04 -1.31 -1.74
C VAL A 86 -12.25 -0.33 -2.89
N LYS A 87 -11.72 0.89 -2.77
CA LYS A 87 -11.89 1.92 -3.81
C LYS A 87 -11.06 1.64 -5.05
N ALA A 88 -9.90 1.00 -4.91
CA ALA A 88 -9.15 0.43 -6.01
C ALA A 88 -9.99 -0.59 -6.79
N GLY A 89 -10.66 -1.50 -6.07
CA GLY A 89 -11.53 -2.51 -6.69
C GLY A 89 -12.75 -1.92 -7.39
N GLU A 90 -13.37 -0.89 -6.80
CA GLU A 90 -14.50 -0.17 -7.43
C GLU A 90 -14.08 0.62 -8.68
N ALA A 91 -12.81 1.03 -8.78
CA ALA A 91 -12.26 1.71 -9.93
C ALA A 91 -11.80 0.78 -11.06
N CYS A 92 -11.68 -0.53 -10.77
CA CYS A 92 -11.39 -1.54 -11.79
C CYS A 92 -12.64 -1.81 -12.63
N ASP A 93 -12.54 -1.58 -13.94
CA ASP A 93 -13.54 -2.02 -14.88
C ASP A 93 -13.41 -3.52 -15.16
N ASP A 94 -14.47 -4.14 -15.67
CA ASP A 94 -14.52 -5.57 -15.99
C ASP A 94 -13.45 -6.01 -16.99
N ASP A 95 -13.07 -5.13 -17.92
CA ASP A 95 -12.06 -5.35 -18.95
C ASP A 95 -10.72 -4.67 -18.63
N THR A 96 -10.45 -4.40 -17.34
CA THR A 96 -9.21 -3.73 -16.93
C THR A 96 -7.99 -4.58 -17.26
N HIS A 97 -7.20 -4.11 -18.21
CA HIS A 97 -5.88 -4.64 -18.52
C HIS A 97 -4.81 -3.88 -17.73
N LEU A 98 -3.77 -4.60 -17.31
CA LEU A 98 -2.64 -3.99 -16.62
C LEU A 98 -1.82 -3.11 -17.58
N ASN A 99 -2.01 -1.80 -17.49
CA ASN A 99 -1.28 -0.77 -18.22
C ASN A 99 -1.16 0.50 -17.37
N VAL A 100 -0.42 1.50 -17.86
CA VAL A 100 -0.18 2.76 -17.14
C VAL A 100 -1.49 3.45 -16.73
N VAL A 101 -2.43 3.55 -17.66
CA VAL A 101 -3.72 4.26 -17.46
C VAL A 101 -4.60 3.55 -16.43
N SER A 102 -4.69 2.22 -16.49
CA SER A 102 -5.48 1.46 -15.52
C SER A 102 -4.88 1.50 -14.13
N ILE A 103 -3.56 1.46 -14.02
CA ILE A 103 -2.86 1.58 -12.73
C ILE A 103 -3.05 2.99 -12.16
N GLU A 104 -2.92 4.03 -12.98
CA GLU A 104 -3.17 5.42 -12.57
C GLU A 104 -4.57 5.57 -11.98
N LYS A 105 -5.60 5.11 -12.68
CA LYS A 105 -7.00 5.16 -12.25
C LYS A 105 -7.21 4.47 -10.90
N VAL A 106 -6.70 3.25 -10.76
CA VAL A 106 -6.86 2.41 -9.57
C VAL A 106 -6.12 2.99 -8.37
N LEU A 107 -4.85 3.41 -8.55
CA LEU A 107 -4.06 4.05 -7.49
C LEU A 107 -4.65 5.40 -7.08
N GLY A 108 -5.10 6.22 -8.03
CA GLY A 108 -5.73 7.50 -7.76
C GLY A 108 -6.97 7.34 -6.86
N ALA A 109 -7.85 6.38 -7.17
CA ALA A 109 -9.03 6.08 -6.37
C ALA A 109 -8.65 5.62 -4.95
N ALA A 110 -7.66 4.74 -4.82
CA ALA A 110 -7.16 4.27 -3.53
C ALA A 110 -6.62 5.42 -2.67
N ILE A 111 -5.76 6.26 -3.25
CA ILE A 111 -5.11 7.38 -2.55
C ILE A 111 -6.14 8.41 -2.10
N GLN A 112 -7.10 8.80 -2.94
CA GLN A 112 -8.16 9.72 -2.55
C GLN A 112 -8.97 9.18 -1.37
N ALA A 113 -9.25 7.88 -1.35
CA ALA A 113 -9.96 7.24 -0.25
C ALA A 113 -9.14 7.25 1.05
N ILE A 114 -7.84 6.94 0.97
CA ILE A 114 -6.93 6.99 2.12
C ILE A 114 -6.79 8.42 2.65
N LYS A 115 -6.59 9.41 1.77
CA LYS A 115 -6.53 10.84 2.14
C LYS A 115 -7.79 11.28 2.88
N LYS A 116 -8.96 10.97 2.32
CA LYS A 116 -10.26 11.31 2.93
C LYS A 116 -10.45 10.62 4.29
N ARG A 117 -10.15 9.32 4.38
CA ARG A 117 -10.33 8.52 5.59
C ARG A 117 -9.37 8.94 6.70
N GLY A 118 -8.10 9.16 6.36
CA GLY A 118 -7.03 9.51 7.30
C GLY A 118 -6.95 11.02 7.60
N ARG A 119 -7.64 11.85 6.81
CA ARG A 119 -7.48 13.32 6.84
C ARG A 119 -6.00 13.69 6.81
N ALA A 120 -5.24 13.05 5.91
CA ALA A 120 -3.81 13.15 5.79
C ALA A 120 -3.41 13.41 4.34
N ASP A 121 -2.22 13.96 4.15
CA ASP A 121 -1.62 14.22 2.84
C ASP A 121 -0.12 13.90 2.86
N LYS A 122 0.55 14.10 1.71
CA LYS A 122 2.00 14.06 1.58
C LYS A 122 2.63 15.08 2.54
N GLY A 123 3.63 14.67 3.29
CA GLY A 123 4.28 15.48 4.32
C GLY A 123 3.73 15.31 5.74
N ASP A 124 2.73 14.46 5.94
CA ASP A 124 2.18 14.15 7.27
C ASP A 124 2.90 12.99 7.98
N LYS A 125 3.91 12.38 7.34
CA LYS A 125 4.64 11.20 7.79
C LYS A 125 3.72 10.00 7.96
N THR A 126 3.24 9.49 6.82
CA THR A 126 2.31 8.36 6.72
C THR A 126 2.60 7.51 5.48
N MET A 127 1.82 6.45 5.25
CA MET A 127 1.82 5.69 4.00
C MET A 127 1.67 6.55 2.75
N LEU A 128 1.04 7.72 2.85
CA LEU A 128 0.83 8.62 1.71
C LEU A 128 2.13 9.23 1.20
N ASP A 129 3.17 9.32 2.02
CA ASP A 129 4.49 9.78 1.61
C ASP A 129 5.23 8.81 0.67
N VAL A 130 4.71 7.59 0.56
CA VAL A 130 5.12 6.59 -0.43
C VAL A 130 4.10 6.48 -1.56
N LEU A 131 2.81 6.34 -1.23
CA LEU A 131 1.76 6.06 -2.22
C LEU A 131 1.57 7.21 -3.20
N ILE A 132 1.66 8.48 -2.76
CA ILE A 132 1.51 9.64 -3.64
C ILE A 132 2.65 9.74 -4.64
N PRO A 133 3.95 9.73 -4.25
CA PRO A 133 5.05 9.71 -5.22
C PRO A 133 5.02 8.54 -6.19
N VAL A 134 4.60 7.35 -5.75
CA VAL A 134 4.38 6.20 -6.64
C VAL A 134 3.30 6.52 -7.68
N TYR A 135 2.17 7.06 -7.26
CA TYR A 135 1.08 7.45 -8.16
C TYR A 135 1.50 8.54 -9.15
N GLU A 136 2.24 9.54 -8.69
CA GLU A 136 2.75 10.64 -9.51
C GLU A 136 3.54 10.13 -10.74
N CYS A 137 4.24 8.98 -10.63
CA CYS A 137 4.93 8.37 -11.77
C CYS A 137 3.99 7.89 -12.89
N PHE A 138 2.74 7.57 -12.57
CA PHE A 138 1.74 7.08 -13.54
C PHE A 138 0.92 8.19 -14.17
N LEU A 139 1.04 9.44 -13.71
CA LEU A 139 0.35 10.57 -14.32
C LEU A 139 0.80 10.78 -15.77
N PRO A 140 -0.13 11.19 -16.68
CA PRO A 140 0.18 11.34 -18.10
C PRO A 140 1.42 12.19 -18.39
N GLU A 141 1.62 13.27 -17.62
CA GLU A 141 2.78 14.16 -17.77
C GLU A 141 4.13 13.50 -17.44
N ASN A 142 4.13 12.47 -16.56
CA ASN A 142 5.33 11.76 -16.13
C ASN A 142 5.54 10.44 -16.86
N ALA A 143 4.47 9.81 -17.34
CA ALA A 143 4.49 8.50 -17.99
C ALA A 143 4.56 8.58 -19.52
N ASN A 144 4.41 9.76 -20.12
CA ASN A 144 4.36 9.94 -21.58
C ASN A 144 5.61 9.38 -22.27
N GLY A 145 5.38 8.55 -23.27
CA GLY A 145 6.46 7.91 -24.06
C GLY A 145 7.19 6.76 -23.34
N LYS A 146 6.80 6.40 -22.10
CA LYS A 146 7.40 5.31 -21.35
C LYS A 146 6.59 4.02 -21.45
N THR A 147 7.30 2.91 -21.39
CA THR A 147 6.70 1.59 -21.20
C THR A 147 6.20 1.44 -19.75
N LEU A 148 5.25 0.55 -19.51
CA LEU A 148 4.79 0.22 -18.17
C LEU A 148 5.97 -0.16 -17.25
N PHE A 149 6.95 -0.90 -17.79
CA PHE A 149 8.09 -1.36 -16.99
C PHE A 149 8.98 -0.19 -16.52
N GLU A 150 9.22 0.79 -17.38
CA GLU A 150 9.99 2.00 -17.03
C GLU A 150 9.28 2.81 -15.95
N VAL A 151 7.95 2.98 -16.06
CA VAL A 151 7.14 3.67 -15.04
C VAL A 151 7.18 2.91 -13.71
N LEU A 152 7.04 1.57 -13.73
CA LEU A 152 7.14 0.75 -12.51
C LEU A 152 8.52 0.84 -11.86
N GLN A 153 9.58 0.95 -12.63
CA GLN A 153 10.95 1.11 -12.12
C GLN A 153 11.15 2.47 -11.44
N GLU A 154 10.68 3.54 -12.07
CA GLU A 154 10.70 4.89 -11.49
C GLU A 154 9.87 4.95 -10.19
N ALA A 155 8.68 4.38 -10.20
CA ALA A 155 7.82 4.30 -9.04
C ALA A 155 8.46 3.49 -7.88
N SER A 156 9.28 2.47 -8.19
CA SER A 156 10.05 1.74 -7.18
C SER A 156 11.11 2.62 -6.50
N LYS A 157 11.75 3.51 -7.26
CA LYS A 157 12.68 4.51 -6.74
C LYS A 157 11.94 5.54 -5.89
N ALA A 158 10.86 6.11 -6.42
CA ALA A 158 10.02 7.09 -5.71
C ALA A 158 9.49 6.54 -4.38
N ALA A 159 9.10 5.26 -4.33
CA ALA A 159 8.68 4.60 -3.09
C ALA A 159 9.79 4.56 -2.02
N GLY A 160 11.03 4.27 -2.43
CA GLY A 160 12.19 4.29 -1.52
C GLY A 160 12.53 5.69 -1.03
N GLU A 161 12.47 6.68 -1.91
CA GLU A 161 12.66 8.10 -1.58
C GLU A 161 11.57 8.60 -0.62
N GLY A 162 10.31 8.17 -0.81
CA GLY A 162 9.21 8.47 0.08
C GLY A 162 9.43 7.99 1.50
N VAL A 163 9.92 6.76 1.70
CA VAL A 163 10.30 6.26 3.03
C VAL A 163 11.41 7.12 3.62
N ASN A 164 12.47 7.42 2.86
CA ASN A 164 13.58 8.25 3.34
C ASN A 164 13.10 9.66 3.71
N TYR A 165 12.17 10.23 2.95
CA TYR A 165 11.58 11.53 3.26
C TYR A 165 10.89 11.53 4.64
N THR A 166 10.21 10.43 5.02
CA THR A 166 9.57 10.35 6.35
C THR A 166 10.55 10.49 7.51
N LYS A 167 11.85 10.20 7.33
CA LYS A 167 12.88 10.42 8.36
C LYS A 167 13.16 11.90 8.62
N THR A 168 12.93 12.75 7.62
CA THR A 168 13.30 14.16 7.68
C THR A 168 12.25 15.06 8.31
N ILE A 169 11.04 14.53 8.55
CA ILE A 169 9.88 15.29 9.03
C ILE A 169 9.34 14.71 10.34
N ALA A 170 8.72 15.57 11.15
CA ALA A 170 7.95 15.17 12.31
C ALA A 170 6.58 14.62 11.90
N ALA A 171 6.11 13.61 12.61
CA ALA A 171 4.78 13.03 12.36
C ALA A 171 3.66 14.00 12.76
N ARG A 172 2.67 14.14 11.87
CA ARG A 172 1.48 14.96 12.09
C ARG A 172 0.20 14.13 12.25
N LYS A 173 0.28 12.84 11.96
CA LYS A 173 -0.84 11.88 11.99
C LYS A 173 -0.45 10.58 12.67
N GLY A 174 -1.49 9.80 13.01
CA GLY A 174 -1.31 8.49 13.63
C GLY A 174 -0.68 8.56 15.04
N ARG A 175 -0.23 7.40 15.54
CA ARG A 175 0.40 7.26 16.85
C ARG A 175 1.69 8.06 16.95
N ALA A 176 2.46 8.11 15.87
CA ALA A 176 3.73 8.82 15.82
C ALA A 176 3.59 10.34 16.07
N SER A 177 2.42 10.94 15.83
CA SER A 177 2.18 12.35 16.14
C SER A 177 2.23 12.66 17.63
N LEU A 178 2.00 11.66 18.49
CA LEU A 178 2.07 11.81 19.95
C LEU A 178 3.50 12.03 20.46
N VAL A 179 4.50 11.60 19.70
CA VAL A 179 5.91 11.81 20.05
C VAL A 179 6.52 13.03 19.34
N GLY A 180 5.79 13.65 18.40
CA GLY A 180 6.14 14.92 17.75
C GLY A 180 7.52 14.87 17.08
N GLU A 181 8.39 15.83 17.41
CA GLU A 181 9.75 15.96 16.85
C GLU A 181 10.65 14.74 17.15
N ARG A 182 10.37 13.98 18.21
CA ARG A 182 11.11 12.74 18.49
C ARG A 182 10.91 11.65 17.44
N SER A 183 9.93 11.81 16.55
CA SER A 183 9.75 10.93 15.39
C SER A 183 10.76 11.22 14.26
N ILE A 184 11.44 12.36 14.26
CA ILE A 184 12.47 12.71 13.24
C ILE A 184 13.63 11.70 13.35
N GLY A 185 14.19 11.31 12.22
CA GLY A 185 15.26 10.31 12.13
C GLY A 185 14.76 8.87 12.02
N ILE A 186 13.46 8.63 12.27
CA ILE A 186 12.84 7.30 12.22
C ILE A 186 11.87 7.25 11.02
N GLU A 187 11.87 6.15 10.29
CA GLU A 187 10.95 5.90 9.17
C GLU A 187 9.53 5.73 9.68
N ASP A 188 8.54 6.15 8.87
CA ASP A 188 7.14 5.83 9.18
C ASP A 188 6.83 4.33 8.91
N PRO A 189 6.24 3.59 9.87
CA PRO A 189 5.89 2.19 9.67
C PRO A 189 4.91 1.95 8.52
N GLY A 190 3.94 2.85 8.33
CA GLY A 190 2.98 2.80 7.22
C GLY A 190 3.65 3.05 5.87
N ALA A 191 4.57 4.01 5.78
CA ALA A 191 5.38 4.23 4.58
C ALA A 191 6.24 3.00 4.26
N MET A 192 6.87 2.40 5.27
CA MET A 192 7.69 1.20 5.09
C MET A 192 6.85 0.00 4.63
N SER A 193 5.68 -0.25 5.21
CA SER A 193 4.80 -1.33 4.74
C SER A 193 4.28 -1.09 3.32
N SER A 194 4.03 0.17 2.92
CA SER A 194 3.70 0.52 1.53
C SER A 194 4.85 0.20 0.57
N LEU A 195 6.09 0.52 0.94
CA LEU A 195 7.28 0.17 0.16
C LEU A 195 7.43 -1.35 0.00
N VAL A 196 7.23 -2.11 1.08
CA VAL A 196 7.29 -3.58 1.05
C VAL A 196 6.25 -4.14 0.07
N MET A 197 5.01 -3.69 0.16
CA MET A 197 3.93 -4.12 -0.75
C MET A 197 4.26 -3.76 -2.20
N TYR A 198 4.69 -2.54 -2.45
CA TYR A 198 5.02 -2.09 -3.81
C TYR A 198 6.18 -2.89 -4.41
N ARG A 199 7.27 -3.09 -3.65
CA ARG A 199 8.42 -3.88 -4.11
C ARG A 199 8.06 -5.32 -4.43
N ALA A 200 7.23 -5.95 -3.62
CA ALA A 200 6.75 -7.31 -3.87
C ALA A 200 5.93 -7.38 -5.17
N LEU A 201 5.01 -6.44 -5.37
CA LEU A 201 4.23 -6.33 -6.59
C LEU A 201 5.12 -6.09 -7.82
N TYR A 202 6.06 -5.15 -7.72
CA TYR A 202 7.01 -4.85 -8.81
C TYR A 202 7.85 -6.09 -9.18
N GLN A 203 8.38 -6.82 -8.20
CA GLN A 203 9.15 -8.04 -8.46
C GLN A 203 8.28 -9.15 -9.08
N PHE A 204 7.01 -9.24 -8.68
CA PHE A 204 6.06 -10.16 -9.30
C PHE A 204 5.80 -9.83 -10.77
N LEU A 205 5.57 -8.55 -11.09
CA LEU A 205 5.28 -8.09 -12.45
C LEU A 205 6.49 -8.16 -13.40
N LYS A 206 7.70 -8.20 -12.84
CA LYS A 206 8.96 -8.33 -13.60
C LYS A 206 9.22 -9.75 -14.12
N ARG A 207 8.56 -10.76 -13.56
CA ARG A 207 8.67 -12.18 -13.97
C ARG A 207 7.84 -12.46 -15.21
#